data_abde6bc5f886e21761b355086ebcee2f
#
_entry.id   abde6bc5f886e21761b355086ebcee2f
#
_cell.length_a   1.000
_cell.length_b   1.000
_cell.length_c   1.000
_cell.angle_alpha   90.00
_cell.angle_beta   90.00
_cell.angle_gamma   90.00
#
_symmetry.space_group_name_H-M   'P 1'
#
loop_
_entity.id
_entity.type
_entity.pdbx_description
1 polymer ?
#
loop_
_entity_poly.entity_id
_entity_poly.type
_entity_poly.pdbx_seq_one_letter_code
_entity_poly.pdbx_strand_id
1 'polypeptide(L)'
;MKYPLTLDGIKKEYAVFNNGEIALINNLKDLSAERELVTDGLYIFVLCTGGKATVSMNNDRYEIAPDHLFVAPPRAILHETMFSIDFECCCVAVSNRYFQKVIPMHENFWDLTILFENSPLVPLDQAGVELFHQYYSLIRAKLVAKPI
;
A
#
# COMPACT_ATOMS: atom_id res chain seq x y z
N MET A 1 1.30 -18.81 10.03
CA MET A 1 1.23 -17.84 11.14
C MET A 1 1.01 -16.44 10.61
N LYS A 2 0.07 -15.72 11.21
CA LYS A 2 -0.25 -14.38 10.77
C LYS A 2 0.70 -13.37 11.38
N TYR A 3 1.14 -12.42 10.57
CA TYR A 3 2.06 -11.38 11.00
C TYR A 3 1.30 -10.05 10.98
N PRO A 4 1.03 -9.45 12.15
CA PRO A 4 0.33 -8.16 12.17
C PRO A 4 1.26 -7.07 11.62
N LEU A 5 0.77 -6.37 10.60
CA LEU A 5 1.54 -5.32 9.95
C LEU A 5 1.03 -3.97 10.44
N THR A 6 1.84 -3.31 11.26
CA THR A 6 1.56 -1.96 11.75
C THR A 6 2.63 -1.03 11.22
N LEU A 7 2.34 0.28 11.20
CA LEU A 7 3.35 1.24 10.77
C LEU A 7 4.57 1.21 11.68
N ASP A 8 4.36 1.12 12.98
CA ASP A 8 5.48 1.06 13.92
C ASP A 8 6.30 -0.22 13.75
N GLY A 9 5.70 -1.26 13.23
CA GLY A 9 6.37 -2.54 13.03
C GLY A 9 7.13 -2.66 11.72
N ILE A 10 7.02 -1.68 10.82
CA ILE A 10 7.73 -1.73 9.55
C ILE A 10 9.17 -1.32 9.78
N LYS A 11 10.08 -2.27 9.57
CA LYS A 11 11.50 -2.05 9.83
C LYS A 11 12.15 -1.16 8.77
N LYS A 12 13.25 -0.53 9.14
CA LYS A 12 13.99 0.36 8.24
C LYS A 12 14.45 -0.33 6.96
N GLU A 13 14.66 -1.62 7.00
CA GLU A 13 15.10 -2.35 5.82
C GLU A 13 14.00 -2.47 4.76
N TYR A 14 12.74 -2.22 5.12
CA TYR A 14 11.63 -2.29 4.20
C TYR A 14 11.10 -0.93 3.76
N ALA A 15 11.52 0.15 4.41
CA ALA A 15 10.97 1.46 4.13
C ALA A 15 12.08 2.51 4.09
N VAL A 16 12.00 3.42 3.11
CA VAL A 16 12.93 4.55 3.03
C VAL A 16 12.50 5.68 3.97
N PHE A 17 11.26 5.66 4.41
CA PHE A 17 10.73 6.65 5.32
C PHE A 17 9.58 6.05 6.12
N ASN A 18 9.50 6.37 7.40
CA ASN A 18 8.38 5.93 8.24
C ASN A 18 8.32 6.84 9.47
N ASN A 19 7.26 7.64 9.56
CA ASN A 19 7.07 8.52 10.72
C ASN A 19 5.91 8.08 11.62
N GLY A 20 5.42 6.85 11.44
CA GLY A 20 4.29 6.35 12.22
C GLY A 20 2.92 6.69 11.66
N GLU A 21 2.87 7.59 10.68
CA GLU A 21 1.62 7.95 10.01
C GLU A 21 1.67 7.59 8.52
N ILE A 22 2.82 7.79 7.90
CA ILE A 22 3.05 7.43 6.50
C ILE A 22 4.38 6.69 6.43
N ALA A 23 4.42 5.62 5.65
CA ALA A 23 5.66 4.93 5.35
C ALA A 23 5.77 4.75 3.85
N LEU A 24 6.96 5.02 3.31
CA LEU A 24 7.28 4.76 1.91
C LEU A 24 8.06 3.45 1.86
N ILE A 25 7.42 2.43 1.33
CA ILE A 25 7.99 1.08 1.34
C ILE A 25 8.76 0.83 0.05
N ASN A 26 10.03 0.49 0.19
CA ASN A 26 10.90 0.24 -0.96
C ASN A 26 11.25 -1.24 -1.14
N ASN A 27 10.86 -2.09 -0.21
CA ASN A 27 11.21 -3.51 -0.27
C ASN A 27 9.98 -4.35 0.04
N LEU A 28 8.97 -4.21 -0.81
CA LEU A 28 7.71 -4.93 -0.62
C LEU A 28 7.88 -6.43 -0.74
N LYS A 29 8.79 -6.88 -1.61
CA LYS A 29 9.01 -8.30 -1.82
C LYS A 29 9.47 -8.98 -0.52
N ASP A 30 10.44 -8.41 0.16
CA ASP A 30 10.93 -9.00 1.39
C ASP A 30 9.93 -8.85 2.53
N LEU A 31 9.23 -7.72 2.57
CA LEU A 31 8.22 -7.50 3.60
C LEU A 31 7.14 -8.57 3.55
N SER A 32 6.71 -8.95 2.34
CA SER A 32 5.62 -9.91 2.17
C SER A 32 6.09 -11.34 1.93
N ALA A 33 7.40 -11.59 1.93
CA ALA A 33 7.95 -12.90 1.59
C ALA A 33 7.55 -13.94 2.64
N GLU A 34 6.95 -15.03 2.17
CA GLU A 34 6.65 -16.21 2.98
C GLU A 34 5.88 -15.91 4.26
N ARG A 35 5.03 -14.87 4.22
CA ARG A 35 4.26 -14.47 5.38
C ARG A 35 2.81 -14.26 5.04
N GLU A 36 1.99 -14.48 6.04
CA GLU A 36 0.60 -14.07 5.98
C GLU A 36 0.51 -12.76 6.76
N LEU A 37 0.24 -11.67 6.06
CA LEU A 37 0.20 -10.34 6.67
C LEU A 37 -1.24 -9.94 6.97
N VAL A 38 -1.44 -9.35 8.14
CA VAL A 38 -2.73 -8.78 8.51
C VAL A 38 -2.50 -7.27 8.71
N THR A 39 -3.15 -6.46 7.90
CA THR A 39 -3.02 -5.01 8.05
C THR A 39 -3.68 -4.59 9.36
N ASP A 40 -2.95 -3.88 10.18
CA ASP A 40 -3.41 -3.49 11.51
C ASP A 40 -3.32 -1.98 11.62
N GLY A 41 -4.47 -1.32 11.48
CA GLY A 41 -4.56 0.11 11.63
C GLY A 41 -3.96 0.91 10.49
N LEU A 42 -3.80 0.31 9.31
CA LEU A 42 -3.24 1.02 8.17
C LEU A 42 -3.86 0.58 6.86
N TYR A 43 -3.72 1.45 5.86
CA TYR A 43 -3.99 1.12 4.46
C TYR A 43 -2.66 0.94 3.75
N ILE A 44 -2.63 0.05 2.76
CA ILE A 44 -1.47 -0.10 1.89
C ILE A 44 -1.91 0.19 0.47
N PHE A 45 -1.18 1.09 -0.20
CA PHE A 45 -1.42 1.47 -1.59
C PHE A 45 -0.21 1.02 -2.40
N VAL A 46 -0.45 0.18 -3.41
CA VAL A 46 0.60 -0.33 -4.28
C VAL A 46 0.26 0.01 -5.72
N LEU A 47 1.03 0.88 -6.34
CA LEU A 47 0.90 1.14 -7.77
C LEU A 47 1.97 0.37 -8.50
N CYS A 48 1.55 -0.58 -9.33
CA CYS A 48 2.49 -1.37 -10.14
C CYS A 48 2.99 -0.53 -11.30
N THR A 49 4.30 -0.45 -11.46
CA THR A 49 4.92 0.29 -12.56
C THR A 49 5.63 -0.63 -13.55
N GLY A 50 5.82 -1.89 -13.21
CA GLY A 50 6.43 -2.86 -14.10
C GLY A 50 6.24 -4.26 -13.57
N GLY A 51 6.25 -5.24 -14.47
CA GLY A 51 6.08 -6.62 -14.08
C GLY A 51 4.68 -6.93 -13.61
N LYS A 52 4.55 -8.00 -12.82
CA LYS A 52 3.26 -8.44 -12.29
C LYS A 52 3.43 -9.00 -10.90
N ALA A 53 2.33 -8.97 -10.14
CA ALA A 53 2.27 -9.63 -8.84
C ALA A 53 0.90 -10.28 -8.69
N THR A 54 0.82 -11.32 -7.87
CA THR A 54 -0.45 -11.91 -7.47
C THR A 54 -0.49 -11.92 -5.96
N VAL A 55 -1.68 -11.72 -5.41
CA VAL A 55 -1.87 -11.73 -3.97
C VAL A 55 -3.27 -12.23 -3.67
N SER A 56 -3.40 -12.96 -2.58
CA SER A 56 -4.72 -13.32 -2.06
C SER A 56 -5.04 -12.37 -0.92
N MET A 57 -6.23 -11.76 -0.99
CA MET A 57 -6.71 -10.90 0.08
C MET A 57 -8.07 -11.41 0.52
N ASN A 58 -8.17 -11.80 1.78
CA ASN A 58 -9.41 -12.29 2.36
C ASN A 58 -10.05 -13.42 1.52
N ASN A 59 -9.23 -14.34 1.03
CA ASN A 59 -9.64 -15.50 0.24
C ASN A 59 -9.92 -15.25 -1.25
N ASP A 60 -9.80 -14.01 -1.71
CA ASP A 60 -9.90 -13.69 -3.14
C ASP A 60 -8.52 -13.43 -3.70
N ARG A 61 -8.28 -13.92 -4.91
CA ARG A 61 -6.98 -13.76 -5.55
C ARG A 61 -7.02 -12.65 -6.58
N TYR A 62 -6.00 -11.81 -6.56
CA TYR A 62 -5.90 -10.65 -7.46
C TYR A 62 -4.58 -10.68 -8.21
N GLU A 63 -4.62 -10.27 -9.47
CA GLU A 63 -3.42 -10.07 -10.27
C GLU A 63 -3.20 -8.58 -10.45
N ILE A 64 -2.01 -8.12 -10.04
CA ILE A 64 -1.65 -6.70 -10.12
C ILE A 64 -0.71 -6.54 -11.32
N ALA A 65 -1.12 -5.73 -12.28
CA ALA A 65 -0.37 -5.46 -13.50
C ALA A 65 -0.04 -3.97 -13.58
N PRO A 66 0.81 -3.53 -14.52
CA PRO A 66 1.13 -2.11 -14.63
C PRO A 66 -0.13 -1.26 -14.74
N ASP A 67 -0.08 -0.10 -14.10
CA ASP A 67 -1.15 0.89 -14.04
C ASP A 67 -2.34 0.46 -13.19
N HIS A 68 -2.20 -0.64 -12.45
CA HIS A 68 -3.18 -1.03 -11.46
C HIS A 68 -2.74 -0.53 -10.09
N LEU A 69 -3.69 0.06 -9.35
CA LEU A 69 -3.48 0.42 -7.97
C LEU A 69 -4.18 -0.61 -7.09
N PHE A 70 -3.42 -1.27 -6.25
CA PHE A 70 -3.97 -2.23 -5.30
C PHE A 70 -4.05 -1.55 -3.94
N VAL A 71 -5.23 -1.58 -3.31
CA VAL A 71 -5.45 -0.95 -2.01
C VAL A 71 -5.87 -2.01 -1.02
N ALA A 72 -5.05 -2.23 0.01
CA ALA A 72 -5.40 -3.13 1.09
C ALA A 72 -5.88 -2.28 2.28
N PRO A 73 -7.17 -2.40 2.65
CA PRO A 73 -7.70 -1.64 3.78
C PRO A 73 -7.27 -2.27 5.10
N PRO A 74 -7.56 -1.62 6.24
CA PRO A 74 -7.28 -2.23 7.55
C PRO A 74 -7.99 -3.57 7.71
N ARG A 75 -7.36 -4.48 8.41
CA ARG A 75 -7.85 -5.83 8.72
C ARG A 75 -7.92 -6.74 7.52
N ALA A 76 -7.16 -6.43 6.48
CA ALA A 76 -7.05 -7.33 5.33
C ALA A 76 -6.01 -8.40 5.63
N ILE A 77 -6.32 -9.62 5.22
CA ILE A 77 -5.38 -10.74 5.35
C ILE A 77 -4.76 -10.97 3.97
N LEU A 78 -3.47 -10.71 3.86
CA LEU A 78 -2.72 -10.83 2.61
C LEU A 78 -1.82 -12.05 2.69
N HIS A 79 -1.93 -12.94 1.71
CA HIS A 79 -1.11 -14.14 1.69
C HIS A 79 -0.88 -14.61 0.26
N GLU A 80 0.01 -15.62 0.13
CA GLU A 80 0.35 -16.19 -1.17
C GLU A 80 0.76 -15.13 -2.18
N THR A 81 1.54 -14.15 -1.72
CA THR A 81 1.98 -13.07 -2.59
C THR A 81 3.16 -13.54 -3.42
N MET A 82 3.08 -13.36 -4.73
CA MET A 82 4.13 -13.74 -5.66
C MET A 82 4.42 -12.59 -6.60
N PHE A 83 5.70 -12.39 -6.89
CA PHE A 83 6.16 -11.30 -7.75
C PHE A 83 6.92 -11.85 -8.93
N SER A 84 6.74 -11.25 -10.10
CA SER A 84 7.64 -11.52 -11.21
C SER A 84 9.01 -10.90 -10.90
N ILE A 85 10.03 -11.38 -11.59
CA ILE A 85 11.39 -10.91 -11.36
C ILE A 85 11.51 -9.41 -11.62
N ASP A 86 10.78 -8.93 -12.62
CA ASP A 86 10.82 -7.52 -13.05
C ASP A 86 9.77 -6.65 -12.38
N PHE A 87 9.15 -7.14 -11.31
CA PHE A 87 8.11 -6.36 -10.63
C PHE A 87 8.69 -5.09 -10.00
N GLU A 88 8.05 -3.97 -10.29
CA GLU A 88 8.38 -2.67 -9.70
C GLU A 88 7.10 -1.96 -9.30
N CYS A 89 7.17 -1.22 -8.23
CA CYS A 89 5.99 -0.51 -7.74
C CYS A 89 6.37 0.68 -6.89
N CYS A 90 5.37 1.55 -6.69
CA CYS A 90 5.42 2.58 -5.65
C CYS A 90 4.47 2.11 -4.56
N CYS A 91 4.97 1.96 -3.36
CA CYS A 91 4.17 1.43 -2.25
C CYS A 91 4.17 2.40 -1.07
N VAL A 92 2.98 2.76 -0.62
CA VAL A 92 2.80 3.68 0.50
C VAL A 92 1.87 3.05 1.51
N ALA A 93 2.28 3.06 2.77
CA ALA A 93 1.41 2.65 3.87
C ALA A 93 0.99 3.90 4.64
N VAL A 94 -0.29 4.00 4.95
CA VAL A 94 -0.86 5.18 5.62
C VAL A 94 -1.67 4.71 6.81
N SER A 95 -1.44 5.29 7.99
CA SER A 95 -2.21 4.90 9.15
C SER A 95 -3.68 5.27 8.94
N ASN A 96 -4.55 4.44 9.47
CA ASN A 96 -5.99 4.67 9.42
C ASN A 96 -6.34 6.03 10.02
N ARG A 97 -5.69 6.36 11.12
CA ARG A 97 -5.89 7.61 11.83
C ARG A 97 -5.49 8.82 10.97
N TYR A 98 -4.34 8.75 10.30
CA TYR A 98 -3.88 9.84 9.43
C TYR A 98 -4.78 9.95 8.21
N PHE A 99 -5.19 8.83 7.64
CA PHE A 99 -6.07 8.80 6.49
C PHE A 99 -7.39 9.51 6.80
N GLN A 100 -7.94 9.27 7.98
CA GLN A 100 -9.18 9.95 8.39
C GLN A 100 -8.99 11.45 8.52
N LYS A 101 -7.82 11.89 8.92
CA LYS A 101 -7.53 13.32 9.09
C LYS A 101 -7.45 14.05 7.76
N VAL A 102 -6.82 13.43 6.74
CA VAL A 102 -6.53 14.13 5.48
C VAL A 102 -7.64 13.98 4.46
N ILE A 103 -8.47 12.96 4.60
CA ILE A 103 -9.59 12.76 3.68
C ILE A 103 -10.81 13.41 4.30
N PRO A 104 -11.33 14.50 3.69
CA PRO A 104 -12.48 15.19 4.29
C PRO A 104 -13.78 14.50 3.97
N MET A 105 -13.86 13.21 4.27
CA MET A 105 -15.04 12.41 3.95
C MET A 105 -15.58 11.81 5.21
N HIS A 106 -15.98 12.66 6.10
CA HIS A 106 -16.34 12.28 7.47
C HIS A 106 -17.37 11.19 7.54
N GLU A 107 -18.39 11.31 6.72
CA GLU A 107 -19.54 10.41 6.82
C GLU A 107 -19.32 9.12 6.07
N ASN A 108 -18.42 9.13 5.09
CA ASN A 108 -18.26 7.99 4.17
C ASN A 108 -17.01 7.18 4.42
N PHE A 109 -16.39 7.35 5.57
CA PHE A 109 -15.17 6.63 5.88
C PHE A 109 -15.38 5.12 5.85
N TRP A 110 -16.45 4.65 6.48
CA TRP A 110 -16.75 3.22 6.50
C TRP A 110 -17.07 2.70 5.10
N ASP A 111 -17.71 3.54 4.29
CA ASP A 111 -18.03 3.16 2.91
C ASP A 111 -16.76 2.94 2.10
N LEU A 112 -15.73 3.76 2.32
CA LEU A 112 -14.45 3.58 1.64
C LEU A 112 -13.78 2.26 2.02
N THR A 113 -13.79 1.94 3.31
CA THR A 113 -13.21 0.69 3.77
C THR A 113 -13.92 -0.50 3.14
N ILE A 114 -15.24 -0.47 3.13
CA ILE A 114 -16.04 -1.53 2.52
C ILE A 114 -15.77 -1.61 1.02
N LEU A 115 -15.67 -0.47 0.37
CA LEU A 115 -15.39 -0.43 -1.07
C LEU A 115 -14.06 -1.13 -1.38
N PHE A 116 -13.01 -0.83 -0.64
CA PHE A 116 -11.71 -1.43 -0.89
C PHE A 116 -11.66 -2.90 -0.48
N GLU A 117 -12.45 -3.31 0.52
CA GLU A 117 -12.55 -4.72 0.85
C GLU A 117 -13.14 -5.52 -0.30
N ASN A 118 -14.08 -4.95 -1.02
CA ASN A 118 -14.75 -5.61 -2.13
C ASN A 118 -14.07 -5.40 -3.47
N SER A 119 -13.36 -4.28 -3.63
CA SER A 119 -12.74 -3.91 -4.89
C SER A 119 -11.36 -3.29 -4.64
N PRO A 120 -10.39 -4.10 -4.20
CA PRO A 120 -9.07 -3.55 -3.87
C PRO A 120 -8.22 -3.20 -5.10
N LEU A 121 -8.59 -3.70 -6.28
CA LEU A 121 -7.80 -3.47 -7.48
C LEU A 121 -8.47 -2.39 -8.32
N VAL A 122 -7.79 -1.25 -8.46
CA VAL A 122 -8.33 -0.09 -9.14
C VAL A 122 -7.48 0.18 -10.39
N PRO A 123 -8.04 0.01 -11.59
CA PRO A 123 -7.29 0.39 -12.79
C PRO A 123 -7.24 1.91 -12.90
N LEU A 124 -6.05 2.44 -13.20
CA LEU A 124 -5.86 3.86 -13.36
C LEU A 124 -5.60 4.19 -14.82
N ASP A 125 -6.16 5.31 -15.29
CA ASP A 125 -5.79 5.81 -16.60
C ASP A 125 -4.47 6.56 -16.48
N GLN A 126 -3.95 7.05 -17.61
CA GLN A 126 -2.66 7.70 -17.63
C GLN A 126 -2.61 8.91 -16.70
N ALA A 127 -3.68 9.70 -16.67
CA ALA A 127 -3.72 10.87 -15.79
C ALA A 127 -3.67 10.46 -14.33
N GLY A 128 -4.36 9.38 -13.97
CA GLY A 128 -4.33 8.86 -12.59
C GLY A 128 -2.95 8.35 -12.19
N VAL A 129 -2.28 7.64 -13.09
CA VAL A 129 -0.93 7.14 -12.85
C VAL A 129 0.03 8.31 -12.63
N GLU A 130 -0.03 9.31 -13.49
CA GLU A 130 0.85 10.47 -13.37
C GLU A 130 0.61 11.23 -12.08
N LEU A 131 -0.66 11.38 -11.71
CA LEU A 131 -1.00 12.07 -10.47
C LEU A 131 -0.44 11.33 -9.26
N PHE A 132 -0.58 10.00 -9.24
CA PHE A 132 -0.05 9.21 -8.15
C PHE A 132 1.46 9.37 -8.06
N HIS A 133 2.16 9.30 -9.19
CA HIS A 133 3.61 9.46 -9.23
C HIS A 133 4.04 10.83 -8.73
N GLN A 134 3.31 11.88 -9.09
CA GLN A 134 3.62 13.24 -8.64
C GLN A 134 3.50 13.34 -7.13
N TYR A 135 2.42 12.82 -6.56
CA TYR A 135 2.25 12.85 -5.12
C TYR A 135 3.29 12.00 -4.40
N TYR A 136 3.57 10.83 -4.94
CA TYR A 136 4.58 9.95 -4.33
C TYR A 136 5.95 10.63 -4.32
N SER A 137 6.33 11.22 -5.44
CA SER A 137 7.63 11.90 -5.56
C SER A 137 7.71 13.11 -4.63
N LEU A 138 6.62 13.85 -4.53
CA LEU A 138 6.57 15.01 -3.65
C LEU A 138 6.69 14.61 -2.18
N ILE A 139 5.97 13.59 -1.78
CA ILE A 139 6.06 13.07 -0.41
C ILE A 139 7.48 12.61 -0.12
N ARG A 140 8.06 11.86 -1.04
CA ARG A 140 9.42 11.35 -0.87
C ARG A 140 10.42 12.49 -0.74
N ALA A 141 10.33 13.48 -1.62
CA ALA A 141 11.26 14.60 -1.58
C ALA A 141 11.15 15.38 -0.28
N LYS A 142 9.94 15.61 0.20
CA LYS A 142 9.73 16.39 1.41
C LYS A 142 10.09 15.66 2.69
N LEU A 143 9.73 14.36 2.74
CA LEU A 143 9.86 13.61 3.99
C LEU A 143 11.21 12.94 4.13
N VAL A 144 11.73 12.40 3.03
CA VAL A 144 12.99 11.64 3.07
C VAL A 144 14.18 12.57 3.06
N ALA A 145 14.15 13.61 2.22
CA ALA A 145 15.26 14.52 2.06
C ALA A 145 15.22 15.71 3.03
N LYS A 146 14.33 15.67 3.97
CA LYS A 146 14.12 16.81 4.86
C LYS A 146 15.37 17.13 5.67
N PRO A 147 15.87 18.36 5.63
CA PRO A 147 16.98 18.75 6.50
C PRO A 147 16.51 18.88 7.93
N ILE A 148 17.44 18.77 8.82
CA ILE A 148 17.14 18.88 10.24
C ILE A 148 17.34 20.33 10.68
#